data_1a88234edc32942bbb04e831c663182f
#
_entry.id   1a88234edc32942bbb04e831c663182f
#
_cell.length_a   1.000
_cell.length_b   1.000
_cell.length_c   1.000
_cell.angle_alpha   90.00
_cell.angle_beta   90.00
_cell.angle_gamma   90.00
#
_symmetry.space_group_name_H-M   'P 1'
#
loop_
_entity.id
_entity.type
_entity.pdbx_description
1 polymer ?
#
loop_
_entity_poly.entity_id
_entity_poly.type
_entity_poly.pdbx_seq_one_letter_code
_entity_poly.pdbx_strand_id
1 'polypeptide(L)'
;MNIVFMGTPDFAVPSLKAMIDRYGVKAVFTQPDKPKGRGKSVSMSPVKEEALKHNIPVFQPKSLRRDEELINKLKEMELDFIIVVAYGQILSKEVLDIPKYGCINLHGSLLPKYRGAAPIHYAIMKGEAESGNTTMLMDEGLDTGDMLLKNVVRIDENMTTAQLHDELMISGAELLVNTLEGLVDGKITPIKQGESETCYASMLNKEMAKIQWNKSSKEIHNFVRGLNSYPMAYTFYDGISMKVIETRLTSIKSKEKPGTIISVNSEGILVSTNDNNILITRIQFPNKRAMMVEEYIRGNEIKINEILGK
;
A
#
# COMPACT_ATOMS: atom_id res chain seq x y z
N MET A 1 13.50 7.13 -25.55
CA MET A 1 12.16 6.50 -25.49
C MET A 1 11.10 7.57 -25.27
N ASN A 2 9.98 7.48 -25.97
CA ASN A 2 8.84 8.37 -25.77
C ASN A 2 7.92 7.80 -24.68
N ILE A 3 7.92 8.41 -23.51
CA ILE A 3 7.23 7.87 -22.31
C ILE A 3 6.16 8.84 -21.81
N VAL A 4 4.99 8.32 -21.51
CA VAL A 4 3.98 8.95 -20.66
C VAL A 4 3.94 8.21 -19.33
N PHE A 5 3.83 8.95 -18.22
CA PHE A 5 3.73 8.41 -16.89
C PHE A 5 2.34 8.65 -16.28
N MET A 6 1.72 7.60 -15.74
CA MET A 6 0.43 7.65 -15.09
C MET A 6 0.57 7.20 -13.64
N GLY A 7 0.37 8.11 -12.68
CA GLY A 7 0.53 7.79 -11.26
C GLY A 7 -0.12 8.84 -10.37
N THR A 8 -0.29 8.54 -9.07
CA THR A 8 -0.96 9.47 -8.15
C THR A 8 -0.25 9.62 -6.81
N PRO A 9 -0.06 8.57 -5.99
CA PRO A 9 0.49 8.68 -4.65
C PRO A 9 2.03 8.82 -4.66
N ASP A 10 2.57 9.01 -3.47
CA ASP A 10 4.00 9.04 -3.20
C ASP A 10 4.75 7.79 -3.64
N PHE A 11 4.11 6.61 -3.56
CA PHE A 11 4.64 5.35 -4.08
C PHE A 11 5.13 5.46 -5.54
N ALA A 12 4.47 6.28 -6.36
CA ALA A 12 4.82 6.45 -7.77
C ALA A 12 5.96 7.45 -8.02
N VAL A 13 6.31 8.28 -7.04
CA VAL A 13 7.28 9.38 -7.23
C VAL A 13 8.71 8.90 -7.56
N PRO A 14 9.30 7.89 -6.88
CA PRO A 14 10.63 7.39 -7.26
C PRO A 14 10.66 6.84 -8.69
N SER A 15 9.60 6.13 -9.11
CA SER A 15 9.47 5.63 -10.47
C SER A 15 9.39 6.76 -11.49
N LEU A 16 8.61 7.82 -11.21
CA LEU A 16 8.54 9.00 -12.08
C LEU A 16 9.92 9.66 -12.22
N LYS A 17 10.65 9.85 -11.11
CA LYS A 17 12.01 10.44 -11.12
C LYS A 17 12.95 9.59 -11.99
N ALA A 18 12.96 8.28 -11.79
CA ALA A 18 13.80 7.40 -12.58
C ALA A 18 13.50 7.48 -14.09
N MET A 19 12.21 7.61 -14.47
CA MET A 19 11.82 7.80 -15.86
C MET A 19 12.26 9.17 -16.41
N ILE A 20 12.15 10.24 -15.61
CA ILE A 20 12.59 11.59 -15.99
C ILE A 20 14.09 11.60 -16.22
N ASP A 21 14.87 11.12 -15.25
CA ASP A 21 16.32 11.17 -15.26
C ASP A 21 16.93 10.31 -16.39
N ARG A 22 16.32 9.17 -16.68
CA ARG A 22 16.87 8.22 -17.65
C ARG A 22 16.44 8.47 -19.10
N TYR A 23 15.18 8.90 -19.31
CA TYR A 23 14.58 8.93 -20.65
C TYR A 23 13.90 10.26 -20.98
N GLY A 24 13.57 11.05 -19.99
CA GLY A 24 12.60 12.12 -20.10
C GLY A 24 11.15 11.60 -20.13
N VAL A 25 10.20 12.43 -19.75
CA VAL A 25 8.76 12.10 -19.73
C VAL A 25 8.01 13.17 -20.50
N LYS A 26 7.25 12.78 -21.54
CA LYS A 26 6.49 13.70 -22.39
C LYS A 26 5.30 14.34 -21.68
N ALA A 27 4.62 13.57 -20.83
CA ALA A 27 3.48 14.04 -20.05
C ALA A 27 3.24 13.13 -18.84
N VAL A 28 2.57 13.69 -17.84
CA VAL A 28 2.15 13.00 -16.63
C VAL A 28 0.63 13.04 -16.53
N PHE A 29 0.02 11.89 -16.24
CA PHE A 29 -1.40 11.76 -15.92
C PHE A 29 -1.55 11.38 -14.45
N THR A 30 -2.41 12.11 -13.74
CA THR A 30 -2.66 11.87 -12.31
C THR A 30 -4.12 12.13 -11.97
N GLN A 31 -4.58 11.66 -10.81
CA GLN A 31 -5.93 11.94 -10.34
C GLN A 31 -6.15 13.44 -10.12
N PRO A 32 -7.39 13.94 -10.30
CA PRO A 32 -7.73 15.31 -9.94
C PRO A 32 -7.37 15.66 -8.50
N ASP A 33 -6.98 16.90 -8.28
CA ASP A 33 -6.69 17.44 -6.95
C ASP A 33 -7.90 17.24 -6.03
N LYS A 34 -7.65 16.81 -4.80
CA LYS A 34 -8.72 16.52 -3.82
C LYS A 34 -8.54 17.35 -2.55
N PRO A 35 -9.64 17.75 -1.89
CA PRO A 35 -9.54 18.34 -0.57
C PRO A 35 -8.88 17.38 0.42
N LYS A 36 -7.82 17.83 1.12
CA LYS A 36 -7.08 17.04 2.12
C LYS A 36 -7.14 17.72 3.49
N GLY A 37 -7.31 16.90 4.53
CA GLY A 37 -7.30 17.38 5.92
C GLY A 37 -8.56 18.12 6.38
N ARG A 38 -8.55 18.55 7.66
CA ARG A 38 -9.70 19.21 8.31
C ARG A 38 -10.03 20.59 7.73
N GLY A 39 -9.08 21.25 7.07
CA GLY A 39 -9.24 22.58 6.45
C GLY A 39 -9.74 22.57 5.01
N LYS A 40 -9.99 21.39 4.41
CA LYS A 40 -10.42 21.23 2.99
C LYS A 40 -9.54 21.99 1.98
N SER A 41 -8.29 22.31 2.31
CA SER A 41 -7.35 22.85 1.31
C SER A 41 -7.16 21.83 0.19
N VAL A 42 -7.24 22.29 -1.05
CA VAL A 42 -7.00 21.43 -2.21
C VAL A 42 -5.52 21.06 -2.24
N SER A 43 -5.20 19.77 -2.18
CA SER A 43 -3.83 19.25 -2.24
C SER A 43 -3.58 18.62 -3.60
N MET A 44 -2.47 18.98 -4.21
CA MET A 44 -1.95 18.31 -5.41
C MET A 44 -1.55 16.87 -5.06
N SER A 45 -1.54 15.99 -6.06
CA SER A 45 -0.95 14.67 -5.89
C SER A 45 0.58 14.78 -5.83
N PRO A 46 1.28 13.90 -5.07
CA PRO A 46 2.75 13.86 -5.06
C PRO A 46 3.37 13.75 -6.46
N VAL A 47 2.74 13.00 -7.34
CA VAL A 47 3.17 12.87 -8.75
C VAL A 47 3.02 14.19 -9.51
N LYS A 48 1.93 14.96 -9.30
CA LYS A 48 1.78 16.30 -9.90
C LYS A 48 2.83 17.27 -9.38
N GLU A 49 3.05 17.29 -8.07
CA GLU A 49 4.08 18.16 -7.47
C GLU A 49 5.46 17.90 -8.08
N GLU A 50 5.81 16.62 -8.27
CA GLU A 50 7.09 16.25 -8.87
C GLU A 50 7.18 16.63 -10.36
N ALA A 51 6.13 16.35 -11.15
CA ALA A 51 6.08 16.70 -12.56
C ALA A 51 6.25 18.21 -12.82
N LEU A 52 5.62 19.05 -11.98
CA LEU A 52 5.71 20.50 -12.07
C LEU A 52 7.13 21.03 -11.82
N LYS A 53 7.91 20.40 -10.92
CA LYS A 53 9.33 20.76 -10.68
C LYS A 53 10.19 20.60 -11.94
N HIS A 54 9.82 19.66 -12.80
CA HIS A 54 10.52 19.35 -14.06
C HIS A 54 9.86 19.99 -15.29
N ASN A 55 8.87 20.89 -15.11
CA ASN A 55 8.10 21.53 -16.19
C ASN A 55 7.44 20.52 -17.14
N ILE A 56 7.03 19.37 -16.66
CA ILE A 56 6.36 18.33 -17.45
C ILE A 56 4.86 18.65 -17.50
N PRO A 57 4.22 18.59 -18.68
CA PRO A 57 2.78 18.75 -18.81
C PRO A 57 1.99 17.76 -17.97
N VAL A 58 1.00 18.23 -17.19
CA VAL A 58 0.18 17.41 -16.30
C VAL A 58 -1.27 17.40 -16.74
N PHE A 59 -1.84 16.23 -16.90
CA PHE A 59 -3.25 16.00 -17.23
C PHE A 59 -3.98 15.31 -16.08
N GLN A 60 -5.18 15.80 -15.75
CA GLN A 60 -5.98 15.31 -14.62
C GLN A 60 -7.42 14.98 -15.04
N PRO A 61 -7.61 14.00 -15.96
CA PRO A 61 -8.95 13.62 -16.41
C PRO A 61 -9.73 12.99 -15.25
N LYS A 62 -11.02 13.33 -15.13
CA LYS A 62 -11.93 12.61 -14.20
C LYS A 62 -12.11 11.15 -14.61
N SER A 63 -12.05 10.86 -15.91
CA SER A 63 -12.10 9.51 -16.46
C SER A 63 -11.42 9.52 -17.84
N LEU A 64 -10.18 9.00 -17.91
CA LEU A 64 -9.42 8.98 -19.16
C LEU A 64 -10.14 8.18 -20.25
N ARG A 65 -10.74 7.03 -19.93
CA ARG A 65 -11.48 6.18 -20.89
C ARG A 65 -12.67 6.86 -21.59
N ARG A 66 -13.09 8.06 -21.13
CA ARG A 66 -14.21 8.83 -21.68
C ARG A 66 -13.75 10.18 -22.26
N ASP A 67 -12.45 10.40 -22.32
CA ASP A 67 -11.85 11.67 -22.73
C ASP A 67 -11.18 11.48 -24.09
N GLU A 68 -11.99 11.54 -25.16
CA GLU A 68 -11.53 11.32 -26.54
C GLU A 68 -10.42 12.31 -26.94
N GLU A 69 -10.48 13.56 -26.46
CA GLU A 69 -9.46 14.56 -26.75
C GLU A 69 -8.09 14.14 -26.19
N LEU A 70 -8.06 13.72 -24.93
CA LEU A 70 -6.81 13.24 -24.31
C LEU A 70 -6.33 11.91 -24.89
N ILE A 71 -7.24 11.01 -25.30
CA ILE A 71 -6.85 9.76 -25.97
C ILE A 71 -6.21 10.08 -27.34
N ASN A 72 -6.79 10.98 -28.13
CA ASN A 72 -6.21 11.40 -29.39
C ASN A 72 -4.85 12.08 -29.20
N LYS A 73 -4.72 12.91 -28.18
CA LYS A 73 -3.43 13.52 -27.81
C LYS A 73 -2.36 12.48 -27.44
N LEU A 74 -2.74 11.39 -26.73
CA LEU A 74 -1.82 10.27 -26.46
C LEU A 74 -1.35 9.58 -27.75
N LYS A 75 -2.25 9.38 -28.73
CA LYS A 75 -1.91 8.78 -30.04
C LYS A 75 -0.90 9.64 -30.83
N GLU A 76 -1.07 10.96 -30.77
CA GLU A 76 -0.17 11.91 -31.46
C GLU A 76 1.24 11.95 -30.87
N MET A 77 1.44 11.45 -29.63
CA MET A 77 2.74 11.45 -28.96
C MET A 77 3.72 10.40 -29.45
N GLU A 78 3.28 9.44 -30.29
CA GLU A 78 4.10 8.33 -30.79
C GLU A 78 4.87 7.61 -29.67
N LEU A 79 4.13 7.05 -28.71
CA LEU A 79 4.66 6.51 -27.47
C LEU A 79 5.35 5.16 -27.65
N ASP A 80 6.51 5.01 -27.03
CA ASP A 80 7.13 3.71 -26.83
C ASP A 80 6.48 2.98 -25.66
N PHE A 81 6.20 3.68 -24.55
CA PHE A 81 5.61 3.13 -23.34
C PHE A 81 4.62 4.10 -22.68
N ILE A 82 3.62 3.53 -22.01
CA ILE A 82 2.87 4.17 -20.94
C ILE A 82 3.22 3.45 -19.64
N ILE A 83 3.78 4.18 -18.67
CA ILE A 83 4.14 3.63 -17.36
C ILE A 83 3.03 3.93 -16.37
N VAL A 84 2.54 2.91 -15.69
CA VAL A 84 1.42 3.05 -14.75
C VAL A 84 1.86 2.60 -13.35
N VAL A 85 1.77 3.52 -12.37
CA VAL A 85 2.10 3.22 -10.98
C VAL A 85 1.04 3.82 -10.07
N ALA A 86 0.16 2.99 -9.54
CA ALA A 86 -0.91 3.41 -8.64
C ALA A 86 -1.72 4.61 -9.17
N TYR A 87 -2.07 4.58 -10.45
CA TYR A 87 -2.81 5.67 -11.13
C TYR A 87 -4.25 5.83 -10.62
N GLY A 88 -4.91 4.69 -10.34
CA GLY A 88 -6.27 4.68 -9.79
C GLY A 88 -7.39 4.89 -10.82
N GLN A 89 -7.14 4.64 -12.12
CA GLN A 89 -8.16 4.54 -13.17
C GLN A 89 -7.91 3.29 -14.02
N ILE A 90 -8.99 2.70 -14.50
CA ILE A 90 -8.94 1.61 -15.47
C ILE A 90 -8.69 2.22 -16.85
N LEU A 91 -7.72 1.68 -17.57
CA LEU A 91 -7.42 2.04 -18.95
C LEU A 91 -8.30 1.23 -19.91
N SER A 92 -8.80 1.88 -20.94
CA SER A 92 -9.53 1.19 -22.01
C SER A 92 -8.56 0.46 -22.93
N LYS A 93 -9.07 -0.56 -23.64
CA LYS A 93 -8.29 -1.26 -24.67
C LYS A 93 -7.65 -0.30 -25.66
N GLU A 94 -8.38 0.74 -26.05
CA GLU A 94 -7.88 1.79 -26.95
C GLU A 94 -6.62 2.48 -26.40
N VAL A 95 -6.56 2.77 -25.08
CA VAL A 95 -5.38 3.37 -24.46
C VAL A 95 -4.25 2.35 -24.31
N LEU A 96 -4.59 1.09 -23.97
CA LEU A 96 -3.62 0.01 -23.83
C LEU A 96 -2.87 -0.29 -25.13
N ASP A 97 -3.52 -0.13 -26.26
CA ASP A 97 -2.98 -0.42 -27.59
C ASP A 97 -2.18 0.77 -28.20
N ILE A 98 -2.10 1.95 -27.52
CA ILE A 98 -1.39 3.13 -28.06
C ILE A 98 0.14 2.93 -28.09
N PRO A 99 0.80 2.54 -27.00
CA PRO A 99 2.26 2.51 -26.97
C PRO A 99 2.83 1.28 -27.69
N LYS A 100 3.93 1.49 -28.40
CA LYS A 100 4.61 0.45 -29.21
C LYS A 100 4.94 -0.82 -28.43
N TYR A 101 5.44 -0.67 -27.20
CA TYR A 101 5.82 -1.78 -26.32
C TYR A 101 4.81 -2.04 -25.19
N GLY A 102 3.65 -1.35 -25.23
CA GLY A 102 2.54 -1.54 -24.31
C GLY A 102 2.58 -0.67 -23.05
N CYS A 103 1.52 -0.84 -22.26
CA CYS A 103 1.39 -0.19 -20.95
C CYS A 103 2.01 -1.08 -19.87
N ILE A 104 2.98 -0.56 -19.13
CA ILE A 104 3.71 -1.30 -18.10
C ILE A 104 3.25 -0.81 -16.73
N ASN A 105 2.70 -1.71 -15.92
CA ASN A 105 2.34 -1.43 -14.53
C ASN A 105 3.42 -1.95 -13.56
N LEU A 106 3.73 -1.14 -12.55
CA LEU A 106 4.48 -1.56 -11.37
C LEU A 106 3.49 -1.90 -10.27
N HIS A 107 3.38 -3.18 -9.93
CA HIS A 107 2.50 -3.69 -8.90
C HIS A 107 3.28 -4.09 -7.65
N GLY A 108 2.86 -3.61 -6.47
CA GLY A 108 3.55 -3.82 -5.19
C GLY A 108 3.27 -5.19 -4.56
N SER A 109 3.38 -6.27 -5.32
CA SER A 109 3.35 -7.66 -4.84
C SER A 109 4.12 -8.60 -5.77
N LEU A 110 4.37 -9.81 -5.31
CA LEU A 110 4.84 -10.93 -6.12
C LEU A 110 3.63 -11.59 -6.81
N LEU A 111 3.18 -11.03 -7.95
CA LEU A 111 2.09 -11.61 -8.72
C LEU A 111 2.35 -13.09 -9.06
N PRO A 112 1.33 -13.95 -9.10
CA PRO A 112 -0.11 -13.65 -9.11
C PRO A 112 -0.75 -13.43 -7.73
N LYS A 113 0.03 -13.46 -6.63
CA LYS A 113 -0.51 -13.15 -5.29
C LYS A 113 -0.85 -11.67 -5.14
N TYR A 114 -1.95 -11.40 -4.43
CA TYR A 114 -2.36 -10.04 -4.03
C TYR A 114 -2.62 -9.09 -5.20
N ARG A 115 -3.37 -9.54 -6.23
CA ARG A 115 -3.97 -8.64 -7.21
C ARG A 115 -4.89 -7.63 -6.53
N GLY A 116 -4.97 -6.39 -7.01
CA GLY A 116 -5.91 -5.39 -6.53
C GLY A 116 -5.28 -4.24 -5.75
N ALA A 117 -6.08 -3.58 -4.88
CA ALA A 117 -5.83 -2.22 -4.43
C ALA A 117 -4.85 -2.08 -3.24
N ALA A 118 -4.64 -3.15 -2.43
CA ALA A 118 -3.88 -3.04 -1.18
C ALA A 118 -2.85 -4.17 -0.96
N PRO A 119 -2.06 -4.56 -1.98
CA PRO A 119 -1.17 -5.73 -1.91
C PRO A 119 -0.18 -5.67 -0.75
N ILE A 120 0.43 -4.53 -0.50
CA ILE A 120 1.42 -4.31 0.56
C ILE A 120 0.84 -4.60 1.95
N HIS A 121 -0.37 -4.09 2.21
CA HIS A 121 -1.06 -4.32 3.48
C HIS A 121 -1.38 -5.81 3.68
N TYR A 122 -1.92 -6.46 2.64
CA TYR A 122 -2.30 -7.86 2.74
C TYR A 122 -1.10 -8.78 2.93
N ALA A 123 0.04 -8.52 2.31
CA ALA A 123 1.26 -9.29 2.53
C ALA A 123 1.66 -9.28 4.02
N ILE A 124 1.66 -8.11 4.66
CA ILE A 124 1.96 -7.98 6.10
C ILE A 124 0.86 -8.63 6.96
N MET A 125 -0.43 -8.33 6.71
CA MET A 125 -1.54 -8.87 7.51
C MET A 125 -1.62 -10.39 7.45
N LYS A 126 -1.23 -11.00 6.33
CA LYS A 126 -1.19 -12.45 6.16
C LYS A 126 0.07 -13.10 6.72
N GLY A 127 1.04 -12.29 7.16
CA GLY A 127 2.29 -12.79 7.76
C GLY A 127 3.22 -13.44 6.76
N GLU A 128 3.20 -12.97 5.52
CA GLU A 128 4.18 -13.42 4.52
C GLU A 128 5.61 -13.12 5.00
N ALA A 129 6.53 -14.01 4.67
CA ALA A 129 7.95 -13.83 4.99
C ALA A 129 8.65 -12.89 4.00
N GLU A 130 8.04 -12.71 2.82
CA GLU A 130 8.55 -11.87 1.74
C GLU A 130 7.41 -11.24 0.95
N SER A 131 7.69 -10.12 0.31
CA SER A 131 6.89 -9.48 -0.72
C SER A 131 7.81 -8.99 -1.83
N GLY A 132 7.36 -8.11 -2.69
CA GLY A 132 8.18 -7.56 -3.75
C GLY A 132 7.36 -6.70 -4.69
N ASN A 133 7.98 -6.33 -5.80
CA ASN A 133 7.31 -5.71 -6.92
C ASN A 133 7.27 -6.68 -8.10
N THR A 134 6.24 -6.55 -8.90
CA THR A 134 6.16 -7.18 -10.24
C THR A 134 5.88 -6.09 -11.26
N THR A 135 6.70 -5.99 -12.30
CA THR A 135 6.31 -5.26 -13.51
C THR A 135 5.50 -6.19 -14.39
N MET A 136 4.40 -5.68 -14.96
CA MET A 136 3.55 -6.47 -15.86
C MET A 136 3.09 -5.66 -17.06
N LEU A 137 2.87 -6.34 -18.17
CA LEU A 137 2.20 -5.80 -19.34
C LEU A 137 0.70 -5.77 -19.05
N MET A 138 0.09 -4.58 -19.06
CA MET A 138 -1.33 -4.43 -18.71
C MET A 138 -2.25 -5.00 -19.77
N ASP A 139 -3.34 -5.60 -19.29
CA ASP A 139 -4.51 -6.00 -20.06
C ASP A 139 -5.78 -5.30 -19.51
N GLU A 140 -6.95 -5.70 -20.00
CA GLU A 140 -8.24 -5.13 -19.56
C GLU A 140 -8.68 -5.62 -18.17
N GLY A 141 -8.01 -6.61 -17.60
CA GLY A 141 -8.31 -7.17 -16.28
C GLY A 141 -7.68 -6.40 -15.13
N LEU A 142 -8.06 -6.76 -13.92
CA LEU A 142 -7.46 -6.20 -12.71
C LEU A 142 -6.20 -6.97 -12.34
N ASP A 143 -5.05 -6.41 -12.68
CA ASP A 143 -3.73 -6.97 -12.41
C ASP A 143 -3.54 -8.42 -12.96
N THR A 144 -4.13 -8.70 -14.11
CA THR A 144 -4.13 -10.03 -14.77
C THR A 144 -3.10 -10.16 -15.89
N GLY A 145 -2.53 -9.07 -16.34
CA GLY A 145 -1.60 -9.01 -17.45
C GLY A 145 -0.31 -9.84 -17.24
N ASP A 146 0.41 -10.07 -18.32
CA ASP A 146 1.61 -10.93 -18.30
C ASP A 146 2.72 -10.30 -17.46
N MET A 147 3.30 -11.09 -16.55
CA MET A 147 4.42 -10.68 -15.70
C MET A 147 5.70 -10.54 -16.51
N LEU A 148 6.51 -9.52 -16.21
CA LEU A 148 7.78 -9.23 -16.86
C LEU A 148 8.96 -9.53 -15.93
N LEU A 149 9.23 -8.65 -14.98
CA LEU A 149 10.28 -8.83 -13.99
C LEU A 149 9.72 -8.75 -12.56
N LYS A 150 10.47 -9.30 -11.62
CA LYS A 150 10.16 -9.23 -10.18
C LYS A 150 11.43 -8.90 -9.39
N ASN A 151 11.24 -8.18 -8.28
CA ASN A 151 12.22 -8.16 -7.19
C ASN A 151 11.56 -8.65 -5.91
N VAL A 152 12.36 -9.09 -4.96
CA VAL A 152 11.91 -9.65 -3.68
C VAL A 152 12.42 -8.77 -2.55
N VAL A 153 11.55 -8.49 -1.58
CA VAL A 153 11.86 -7.80 -0.32
C VAL A 153 11.44 -8.70 0.84
N ARG A 154 12.35 -8.93 1.78
CA ARG A 154 12.06 -9.69 3.01
C ARG A 154 11.21 -8.88 3.96
N ILE A 155 10.30 -9.54 4.65
CA ILE A 155 9.42 -8.92 5.66
C ILE A 155 9.87 -9.39 7.03
N ASP A 156 10.47 -8.49 7.80
CA ASP A 156 10.83 -8.76 9.19
C ASP A 156 9.59 -8.87 10.08
N GLU A 157 9.74 -9.56 11.21
CA GLU A 157 8.63 -9.84 12.14
C GLU A 157 7.89 -8.58 12.60
N ASN A 158 8.58 -7.47 12.77
CA ASN A 158 8.01 -6.19 13.22
C ASN A 158 7.86 -5.14 12.10
N MET A 159 8.23 -5.48 10.86
CA MET A 159 8.11 -4.55 9.73
C MET A 159 6.65 -4.14 9.52
N THR A 160 6.40 -2.86 9.46
CA THR A 160 5.07 -2.28 9.19
C THR A 160 4.82 -2.13 7.69
N THR A 161 3.57 -1.95 7.32
CA THR A 161 3.21 -1.63 5.92
C THR A 161 3.90 -0.36 5.43
N ALA A 162 4.06 0.66 6.27
CA ALA A 162 4.76 1.89 5.88
C ALA A 162 6.23 1.63 5.52
N GLN A 163 6.94 0.81 6.29
CA GLN A 163 8.32 0.44 6.01
C GLN A 163 8.45 -0.39 4.72
N LEU A 164 7.59 -1.41 4.55
CA LEU A 164 7.57 -2.20 3.33
C LEU A 164 7.23 -1.36 2.10
N HIS A 165 6.27 -0.43 2.22
CA HIS A 165 5.92 0.55 1.17
C HIS A 165 7.15 1.35 0.73
N ASP A 166 7.93 1.87 1.68
CA ASP A 166 9.11 2.69 1.38
C ASP A 166 10.22 1.88 0.67
N GLU A 167 10.42 0.62 1.06
CA GLU A 167 11.37 -0.26 0.38
C GLU A 167 10.90 -0.62 -1.04
N LEU A 168 9.61 -0.92 -1.21
CA LEU A 168 9.03 -1.29 -2.50
C LEU A 168 9.01 -0.12 -3.49
N MET A 169 8.70 1.10 -3.05
CA MET A 169 8.68 2.25 -3.96
C MET A 169 10.08 2.59 -4.52
N ILE A 170 11.14 2.37 -3.72
CA ILE A 170 12.52 2.62 -4.16
C ILE A 170 12.99 1.51 -5.10
N SER A 171 12.87 0.25 -4.67
CA SER A 171 13.32 -0.91 -5.47
C SER A 171 12.49 -1.12 -6.73
N GLY A 172 11.21 -0.68 -6.72
CA GLY A 172 10.34 -0.71 -7.88
C GLY A 172 10.75 0.24 -9.00
N ALA A 173 11.35 1.38 -8.67
CA ALA A 173 11.84 2.34 -9.66
C ALA A 173 12.98 1.73 -10.50
N GLU A 174 13.94 1.06 -9.87
CA GLU A 174 15.02 0.34 -10.55
C GLU A 174 14.50 -0.82 -11.40
N LEU A 175 13.55 -1.59 -10.85
CA LEU A 175 12.89 -2.68 -11.55
C LEU A 175 12.23 -2.22 -12.85
N LEU A 176 11.55 -1.05 -12.83
CA LEU A 176 10.96 -0.45 -14.03
C LEU A 176 12.01 -0.12 -15.10
N VAL A 177 13.11 0.53 -14.73
CA VAL A 177 14.20 0.85 -15.67
C VAL A 177 14.70 -0.43 -16.36
N ASN A 178 15.02 -1.46 -15.56
CA ASN A 178 15.49 -2.74 -16.08
C ASN A 178 14.45 -3.42 -16.99
N THR A 179 13.17 -3.26 -16.66
CA THR A 179 12.07 -3.80 -17.47
C THR A 179 12.00 -3.14 -18.84
N LEU A 180 12.05 -1.80 -18.90
CA LEU A 180 11.95 -1.07 -20.17
C LEU A 180 13.16 -1.39 -21.08
N GLU A 181 14.36 -1.38 -20.52
CA GLU A 181 15.58 -1.73 -21.27
C GLU A 181 15.51 -3.18 -21.78
N GLY A 182 15.12 -4.12 -20.94
CA GLY A 182 15.00 -5.52 -21.31
C GLY A 182 13.93 -5.81 -22.37
N LEU A 183 12.82 -5.06 -22.36
CA LEU A 183 11.79 -5.16 -23.41
C LEU A 183 12.28 -4.61 -24.76
N VAL A 184 12.94 -3.46 -24.77
CA VAL A 184 13.51 -2.86 -26.00
C VAL A 184 14.60 -3.75 -26.60
N ASP A 185 15.43 -4.34 -25.75
CA ASP A 185 16.51 -5.26 -26.17
C ASP A 185 15.99 -6.66 -26.55
N GLY A 186 14.70 -6.95 -26.38
CA GLY A 186 14.13 -8.27 -26.62
C GLY A 186 14.62 -9.38 -25.65
N LYS A 187 15.12 -8.99 -24.47
CA LYS A 187 15.66 -9.90 -23.44
C LYS A 187 14.61 -10.42 -22.47
N ILE A 188 13.43 -9.80 -22.43
CA ILE A 188 12.33 -10.19 -21.53
C ILE A 188 11.23 -10.85 -22.34
N THR A 189 10.83 -12.05 -21.92
CA THR A 189 9.66 -12.75 -22.42
C THR A 189 8.54 -12.63 -21.39
N PRO A 190 7.37 -12.07 -21.75
CA PRO A 190 6.23 -12.01 -20.85
C PRO A 190 5.77 -13.39 -20.40
N ILE A 191 5.43 -13.53 -19.13
CA ILE A 191 5.01 -14.79 -18.51
C ILE A 191 3.56 -14.66 -18.06
N LYS A 192 2.69 -15.52 -18.58
CA LYS A 192 1.28 -15.55 -18.18
C LYS A 192 1.13 -15.88 -16.69
N GLN A 193 0.23 -15.18 -16.03
CA GLN A 193 -0.10 -15.47 -14.64
C GLN A 193 -0.93 -16.77 -14.55
N GLY A 194 -0.48 -17.70 -13.69
CA GLY A 194 -1.30 -18.85 -13.31
C GLY A 194 -2.43 -18.44 -12.34
N GLU A 195 -3.49 -19.23 -12.30
CA GLU A 195 -4.63 -18.97 -11.39
C GLU A 195 -4.47 -19.64 -10.02
N SER A 196 -3.69 -20.71 -9.92
CA SER A 196 -3.58 -21.55 -8.71
C SER A 196 -3.07 -20.83 -7.46
N GLU A 197 -2.28 -19.78 -7.62
CA GLU A 197 -1.74 -18.98 -6.51
C GLU A 197 -2.37 -17.59 -6.39
N THR A 198 -3.39 -17.31 -7.19
CA THR A 198 -4.03 -16.00 -7.23
C THR A 198 -4.84 -15.74 -5.97
N CYS A 199 -4.61 -14.58 -5.35
CA CYS A 199 -5.48 -14.03 -4.33
C CYS A 199 -5.64 -12.52 -4.52
N TYR A 200 -6.73 -11.97 -3.97
CA TYR A 200 -7.08 -10.57 -4.15
C TYR A 200 -6.88 -9.77 -2.86
N ALA A 201 -6.28 -8.60 -3.00
CA ALA A 201 -6.08 -7.61 -1.95
C ALA A 201 -7.08 -6.45 -2.15
N SER A 202 -8.25 -6.57 -1.55
CA SER A 202 -9.32 -5.58 -1.67
C SER A 202 -8.94 -4.24 -1.05
N MET A 203 -9.64 -3.18 -1.46
CA MET A 203 -9.48 -1.85 -0.88
C MET A 203 -9.81 -1.87 0.62
N LEU A 204 -8.94 -1.25 1.43
CA LEU A 204 -9.12 -1.17 2.87
C LEU A 204 -10.11 -0.07 3.25
N ASN A 205 -10.89 -0.33 4.30
CA ASN A 205 -11.76 0.64 4.93
C ASN A 205 -11.58 0.63 6.46
N LYS A 206 -12.15 1.62 7.14
CA LYS A 206 -12.00 1.75 8.59
C LYS A 206 -12.74 0.67 9.39
N GLU A 207 -13.83 0.14 8.85
CA GLU A 207 -14.65 -0.89 9.52
C GLU A 207 -13.88 -2.22 9.63
N MET A 208 -13.07 -2.54 8.62
CA MET A 208 -12.19 -3.72 8.64
C MET A 208 -11.14 -3.67 9.75
N ALA A 209 -10.80 -2.49 10.25
CA ALA A 209 -9.66 -2.30 11.14
C ALA A 209 -9.95 -2.62 12.62
N LYS A 210 -11.15 -3.10 12.95
CA LYS A 210 -11.49 -3.55 14.31
C LYS A 210 -10.77 -4.86 14.64
N ILE A 211 -9.98 -4.85 15.73
CA ILE A 211 -9.24 -6.02 16.21
C ILE A 211 -10.22 -7.11 16.66
N GLN A 212 -9.99 -8.33 16.20
CA GLN A 212 -10.69 -9.53 16.61
C GLN A 212 -9.82 -10.29 17.63
N TRP A 213 -10.08 -10.11 18.91
CA TRP A 213 -9.25 -10.68 19.98
C TRP A 213 -9.25 -12.20 20.06
N ASN A 214 -10.24 -12.87 19.46
CA ASN A 214 -10.33 -14.34 19.35
C ASN A 214 -9.39 -14.94 18.30
N LYS A 215 -8.49 -14.16 17.72
CA LYS A 215 -7.40 -14.59 16.84
C LYS A 215 -6.15 -14.92 17.67
N SER A 216 -5.17 -15.57 17.04
CA SER A 216 -3.85 -15.78 17.65
C SER A 216 -3.11 -14.46 17.84
N SER A 217 -2.19 -14.42 18.80
CA SER A 217 -1.31 -13.27 19.04
C SER A 217 -0.55 -12.84 17.78
N LYS A 218 -0.08 -13.81 16.98
CA LYS A 218 0.62 -13.56 15.72
C LYS A 218 -0.29 -12.94 14.64
N GLU A 219 -1.54 -13.43 14.51
CA GLU A 219 -2.51 -12.86 13.58
C GLU A 219 -2.84 -11.41 13.97
N ILE A 220 -3.03 -11.14 15.28
CA ILE A 220 -3.31 -9.77 15.77
C ILE A 220 -2.11 -8.86 15.58
N HIS A 221 -0.90 -9.33 15.85
CA HIS A 221 0.34 -8.57 15.62
C HIS A 221 0.49 -8.19 14.14
N ASN A 222 0.33 -9.17 13.25
CA ASN A 222 0.38 -8.94 11.80
C ASN A 222 -0.72 -7.96 11.33
N PHE A 223 -1.91 -8.08 11.89
CA PHE A 223 -3.02 -7.18 11.60
C PHE A 223 -2.72 -5.74 12.01
N VAL A 224 -2.18 -5.52 13.22
CA VAL A 224 -1.82 -4.19 13.71
C VAL A 224 -0.72 -3.56 12.85
N ARG A 225 0.39 -4.26 12.62
CA ARG A 225 1.50 -3.74 11.81
C ARG A 225 1.14 -3.62 10.32
N GLY A 226 0.24 -4.48 9.83
CA GLY A 226 -0.25 -4.44 8.46
C GLY A 226 -1.22 -3.29 8.17
N LEU A 227 -1.89 -2.74 9.18
CA LEU A 227 -2.75 -1.56 9.05
C LEU A 227 -2.07 -0.24 9.48
N ASN A 228 -0.80 -0.27 9.85
CA ASN A 228 -0.02 0.90 10.18
C ASN A 228 0.65 1.46 8.89
N SER A 229 0.41 2.69 8.47
CA SER A 229 -0.20 3.86 9.13
C SER A 229 -1.69 4.08 8.81
N TYR A 230 -2.31 3.36 7.90
CA TYR A 230 -3.73 3.51 7.52
C TYR A 230 -4.34 2.15 7.20
N PRO A 231 -5.58 1.89 7.59
CA PRO A 231 -6.52 2.73 8.37
C PRO A 231 -6.26 2.79 9.88
N MET A 232 -5.25 2.11 10.43
CA MET A 232 -4.92 1.91 11.84
C MET A 232 -5.88 0.95 12.54
N ALA A 233 -5.33 -0.13 13.08
CA ALA A 233 -6.09 -1.07 13.89
C ALA A 233 -6.66 -0.41 15.14
N TYR A 234 -7.87 -0.77 15.52
CA TYR A 234 -8.53 -0.23 16.71
C TYR A 234 -9.33 -1.28 17.47
N THR A 235 -9.58 -0.95 18.73
CA THR A 235 -10.48 -1.69 19.61
C THR A 235 -11.33 -0.71 20.41
N PHE A 236 -12.20 -1.21 21.29
CA PHE A 236 -12.90 -0.39 22.26
C PHE A 236 -12.41 -0.71 23.67
N TYR A 237 -12.21 0.31 24.47
CA TYR A 237 -11.95 0.27 25.90
C TYR A 237 -12.98 1.14 26.60
N ASP A 238 -13.79 0.56 27.47
CA ASP A 238 -14.90 1.23 28.16
C ASP A 238 -15.80 2.05 27.19
N GLY A 239 -16.20 1.39 26.06
CA GLY A 239 -17.00 2.01 25.01
C GLY A 239 -16.29 3.08 24.17
N ILE A 240 -15.04 3.43 24.48
CA ILE A 240 -14.26 4.45 23.76
C ILE A 240 -13.35 3.77 22.75
N SER A 241 -13.37 4.25 21.51
CA SER A 241 -12.47 3.75 20.47
C SER A 241 -11.00 4.06 20.80
N MET A 242 -10.17 3.05 20.89
CA MET A 242 -8.72 3.15 21.11
C MET A 242 -7.98 2.54 19.91
N LYS A 243 -7.17 3.32 19.21
CA LYS A 243 -6.27 2.79 18.20
C LYS A 243 -5.10 2.07 18.86
N VAL A 244 -4.78 0.89 18.32
CA VAL A 244 -3.61 0.10 18.68
C VAL A 244 -2.59 0.27 17.57
N ILE A 245 -1.46 0.92 17.87
CA ILE A 245 -0.47 1.34 16.88
C ILE A 245 0.69 0.36 16.79
N GLU A 246 1.12 -0.12 17.96
CA GLU A 246 2.22 -1.07 18.07
C GLU A 246 1.91 -2.15 19.09
N THR A 247 2.35 -3.37 18.76
CA THR A 247 2.26 -4.55 19.64
C THR A 247 3.57 -5.31 19.64
N ARG A 248 3.78 -6.14 20.67
CA ARG A 248 4.88 -7.12 20.72
C ARG A 248 4.32 -8.50 21.02
N LEU A 249 4.88 -9.50 20.40
CA LEU A 249 4.60 -10.90 20.71
C LEU A 249 5.20 -11.26 22.06
N THR A 250 4.50 -12.11 22.80
CA THR A 250 5.00 -12.67 24.06
C THR A 250 4.82 -14.19 24.08
N SER A 251 5.54 -14.88 24.95
CA SER A 251 5.33 -16.31 25.26
C SER A 251 4.40 -16.52 26.46
N ILE A 252 3.89 -15.42 27.04
CA ILE A 252 3.04 -15.46 28.25
C ILE A 252 1.66 -15.98 27.85
N LYS A 253 1.13 -16.94 28.61
CA LYS A 253 -0.24 -17.49 28.43
C LYS A 253 -1.11 -17.11 29.61
N SER A 254 -2.39 -16.96 29.36
CA SER A 254 -3.41 -16.84 30.39
C SER A 254 -4.59 -17.77 30.07
N LYS A 255 -5.44 -18.01 31.06
CA LYS A 255 -6.70 -18.75 30.89
C LYS A 255 -7.90 -17.82 30.70
N GLU A 256 -7.63 -16.52 30.63
CA GLU A 256 -8.67 -15.50 30.53
C GLU A 256 -9.28 -15.46 29.12
N LYS A 257 -10.47 -14.95 29.03
CA LYS A 257 -11.17 -14.78 27.73
C LYS A 257 -10.35 -13.85 26.82
N PRO A 258 -10.31 -14.13 25.50
CA PRO A 258 -9.67 -13.24 24.56
C PRO A 258 -10.16 -11.79 24.68
N GLY A 259 -9.23 -10.83 24.66
CA GLY A 259 -9.47 -9.41 24.86
C GLY A 259 -9.36 -8.96 26.33
N THR A 260 -9.23 -9.85 27.30
CA THR A 260 -9.07 -9.47 28.72
C THR A 260 -7.70 -8.82 28.95
N ILE A 261 -7.68 -7.66 29.61
CA ILE A 261 -6.46 -6.98 30.07
C ILE A 261 -5.90 -7.72 31.28
N ILE A 262 -4.74 -8.33 31.12
CA ILE A 262 -4.08 -9.14 32.17
C ILE A 262 -3.25 -8.28 33.12
N SER A 263 -2.50 -7.35 32.56
CA SER A 263 -1.67 -6.42 33.32
C SER A 263 -1.42 -5.14 32.55
N VAL A 264 -1.11 -4.08 33.29
CA VAL A 264 -0.75 -2.76 32.75
C VAL A 264 0.46 -2.25 33.52
N ASN A 265 1.54 -1.95 32.81
CA ASN A 265 2.77 -1.43 33.40
C ASN A 265 3.52 -0.56 32.35
N SER A 266 4.73 -0.12 32.67
CA SER A 266 5.57 0.69 31.78
C SER A 266 5.95 0.01 30.48
N GLU A 267 5.91 -1.32 30.39
CA GLU A 267 6.18 -2.05 29.15
C GLU A 267 4.97 -2.01 28.21
N GLY A 268 3.75 -1.94 28.74
CA GLY A 268 2.53 -1.91 27.95
C GLY A 268 1.30 -2.47 28.66
N ILE A 269 0.27 -2.74 27.82
CA ILE A 269 -0.97 -3.43 28.21
C ILE A 269 -0.87 -4.87 27.71
N LEU A 270 -0.80 -5.82 28.62
CA LEU A 270 -0.81 -7.25 28.29
C LEU A 270 -2.26 -7.72 28.13
N VAL A 271 -2.58 -8.25 26.97
CA VAL A 271 -3.96 -8.65 26.61
C VAL A 271 -3.98 -10.12 26.22
N SER A 272 -4.99 -10.85 26.72
CA SER A 272 -5.23 -12.25 26.37
C SER A 272 -5.70 -12.37 24.90
N THR A 273 -5.22 -13.40 24.22
CA THR A 273 -5.68 -13.77 22.87
C THR A 273 -6.03 -15.26 22.82
N ASN A 274 -6.22 -15.83 21.64
CA ASN A 274 -6.61 -17.25 21.53
C ASN A 274 -5.49 -18.25 21.88
N ASP A 275 -4.23 -17.80 21.92
CA ASP A 275 -3.05 -18.65 22.19
C ASP A 275 -2.14 -18.07 23.27
N ASN A 276 -1.29 -17.11 22.93
CA ASN A 276 -0.44 -16.37 23.85
C ASN A 276 -1.00 -14.96 24.07
N ASN A 277 -0.61 -14.32 25.17
CA ASN A 277 -0.96 -12.91 25.35
C ASN A 277 -0.14 -12.03 24.42
N ILE A 278 -0.70 -10.88 24.04
CA ILE A 278 -0.02 -9.87 23.24
C ILE A 278 0.19 -8.60 24.06
N LEU A 279 1.33 -7.95 23.89
CA LEU A 279 1.66 -6.69 24.58
C LEU A 279 1.37 -5.51 23.65
N ILE A 280 0.44 -4.63 24.01
CA ILE A 280 0.20 -3.35 23.33
C ILE A 280 1.17 -2.33 23.91
N THR A 281 2.02 -1.74 23.08
CA THR A 281 3.05 -0.79 23.53
C THR A 281 2.71 0.66 23.19
N ARG A 282 1.93 0.92 22.13
CA ARG A 282 1.59 2.27 21.69
C ARG A 282 0.13 2.37 21.29
N ILE A 283 -0.54 3.41 21.78
CA ILE A 283 -1.98 3.61 21.63
C ILE A 283 -2.32 5.05 21.25
N GLN A 284 -3.56 5.25 20.79
CA GLN A 284 -4.13 6.58 20.58
C GLN A 284 -5.63 6.57 20.89
N PHE A 285 -6.03 7.37 21.88
CA PHE A 285 -7.43 7.69 22.14
C PHE A 285 -7.94 8.86 21.27
N PRO A 286 -9.25 9.03 21.10
CA PRO A 286 -9.82 10.14 20.35
C PRO A 286 -9.32 11.49 20.87
N ASN A 287 -9.02 12.40 19.95
CA ASN A 287 -8.52 13.75 20.26
C ASN A 287 -7.20 13.82 21.03
N LYS A 288 -6.50 12.72 21.19
CA LYS A 288 -5.15 12.65 21.79
C LYS A 288 -4.10 12.32 20.71
N ARG A 289 -2.84 12.69 21.00
CA ARG A 289 -1.71 12.21 20.18
C ARG A 289 -1.48 10.71 20.41
N ALA A 290 -0.86 10.05 19.45
CA ALA A 290 -0.31 8.72 19.65
C ALA A 290 0.83 8.77 20.68
N MET A 291 0.82 7.85 21.66
CA MET A 291 1.83 7.82 22.73
C MET A 291 2.09 6.40 23.19
N MET A 292 3.25 6.18 23.79
CA MET A 292 3.57 4.92 24.46
C MET A 292 2.62 4.71 25.63
N VAL A 293 2.31 3.44 25.93
CA VAL A 293 1.48 3.11 27.12
C VAL A 293 2.11 3.63 28.39
N GLU A 294 3.44 3.57 28.52
CA GLU A 294 4.17 4.16 29.63
C GLU A 294 3.85 5.65 29.86
N GLU A 295 3.79 6.45 28.79
CA GLU A 295 3.42 7.87 28.89
C GLU A 295 1.95 8.04 29.30
N TYR A 296 1.07 7.20 28.75
CA TYR A 296 -0.37 7.29 28.98
C TYR A 296 -0.73 7.03 30.44
N ILE A 297 -0.15 6.00 31.06
CA ILE A 297 -0.48 5.57 32.44
C ILE A 297 0.06 6.51 33.52
N ARG A 298 0.94 7.46 33.20
CA ARG A 298 1.39 8.49 34.16
C ARG A 298 0.28 9.43 34.62
N GLY A 299 -0.77 9.55 33.84
CA GLY A 299 -1.90 10.45 34.16
C GLY A 299 -3.28 9.84 33.90
N ASN A 300 -3.35 8.56 33.50
CA ASN A 300 -4.61 7.88 33.21
C ASN A 300 -4.54 6.43 33.70
N GLU A 301 -5.64 5.93 34.23
CA GLU A 301 -5.76 4.53 34.66
C GLU A 301 -6.32 3.68 33.48
N ILE A 302 -5.77 2.48 33.32
CA ILE A 302 -6.34 1.41 32.50
C ILE A 302 -6.58 0.22 33.44
N LYS A 303 -7.84 -0.16 33.58
CA LYS A 303 -8.28 -1.21 34.52
C LYS A 303 -7.91 -2.60 34.02
N ILE A 304 -7.31 -3.42 34.88
CA ILE A 304 -7.13 -4.85 34.62
C ILE A 304 -8.49 -5.58 34.70
N ASN A 305 -8.56 -6.77 34.10
CA ASN A 305 -9.76 -7.58 33.95
C ASN A 305 -10.89 -6.98 33.08
N GLU A 306 -10.68 -5.78 32.52
CA GLU A 306 -11.58 -5.26 31.49
C GLU A 306 -11.38 -6.02 30.16
N ILE A 307 -12.46 -6.14 29.37
CA ILE A 307 -12.43 -6.85 28.09
C ILE A 307 -12.50 -5.84 26.95
N LEU A 308 -11.44 -5.77 26.15
CA LEU A 308 -11.36 -4.93 24.95
C LEU A 308 -12.33 -5.42 23.86
N GLY A 309 -12.85 -4.45 23.07
CA GLY A 309 -13.70 -4.73 21.91
C GLY A 309 -15.19 -4.71 22.17
N LYS A 310 -15.59 -4.45 23.41
CA LYS A 310 -16.99 -4.25 23.81
C LYS A 310 -17.41 -2.80 23.68
#